data_6d4b1972b86474a74fed8b53a46aafc0
#
_entry.id   6d4b1972b86474a74fed8b53a46aafc0
#
_cell.length_a   1.000
_cell.length_b   1.000
_cell.length_c   1.000
_cell.angle_alpha   90.00
_cell.angle_beta   90.00
_cell.angle_gamma   90.00
#
_symmetry.space_group_name_H-M   'P 1'
#
loop_
_entity.id
_entity.type
_entity.pdbx_description
1 polymer ?
#
loop_
_entity_poly.entity_id
_entity_poly.type
_entity_poly.pdbx_seq_one_letter_code
_entity_poly.pdbx_strand_id
1 'polypeptide(L)'
;GKSGEWYRGTANAIYQNMAFISQYNPDYVLILSGDHIYKMDYNDMLNFHIRHKADATIAVREVPWADASRFGIMNTDADDNIIEFEEKPKNPKSNKASMGVYIFTWEKLRQYLIADEADKKSSNDFGKNIIPTMLADKQVLCAYSFDGYWKDVGTIESLWEANMDLLSTPMPIDLHDKKWRIYARNPGMAPHYIAKGATVNDSLITEGCEVYGTVDHSVLFAGVTVEEGANVRAIVAENAVVGAGTFVGE
;
A
#
# COMPACT_ATOMS: atom_id res chain seq x y z
N GLY A 1 19.13 -13.43 -1.20
CA GLY A 1 19.06 -14.38 -0.09
C GLY A 1 20.12 -15.45 -0.21
N LYS A 2 20.60 -15.99 0.90
CA LYS A 2 21.63 -17.06 0.91
C LYS A 2 21.07 -18.43 0.48
N SER A 3 19.76 -18.57 0.41
CA SER A 3 19.06 -19.75 -0.14
C SER A 3 18.10 -19.28 -1.21
N GLY A 4 17.91 -20.02 -2.30
CA GLY A 4 16.92 -19.75 -3.33
C GLY A 4 15.49 -20.07 -2.87
N GLU A 5 15.23 -20.06 -1.58
CA GLU A 5 13.93 -20.33 -0.99
C GLU A 5 13.07 -19.05 -0.95
N TRP A 6 11.78 -19.24 -1.17
CA TRP A 6 10.79 -18.16 -1.02
C TRP A 6 10.71 -17.68 0.43
N TYR A 7 10.38 -16.41 0.63
CA TYR A 7 10.11 -15.88 1.97
C TYR A 7 8.91 -16.60 2.59
N ARG A 8 9.06 -17.01 3.86
CA ARG A 8 8.02 -17.75 4.59
C ARG A 8 6.96 -16.84 5.20
N GLY A 9 7.26 -15.54 5.32
CA GLY A 9 6.39 -14.52 5.87
C GLY A 9 7.05 -13.15 5.80
N THR A 10 6.32 -12.13 6.22
CA THR A 10 6.75 -10.73 6.12
C THR A 10 8.00 -10.44 6.96
N ALA A 11 8.11 -10.99 8.15
CA ALA A 11 9.29 -10.86 9.00
C ALA A 11 10.50 -11.64 8.46
N ASN A 12 10.29 -12.83 7.88
CA ASN A 12 11.35 -13.61 7.26
C ASN A 12 11.97 -12.87 6.05
N ALA A 13 11.20 -12.08 5.31
CA ALA A 13 11.72 -11.26 4.22
C ALA A 13 12.78 -10.26 4.72
N ILE A 14 12.54 -9.62 5.86
CA ILE A 14 13.51 -8.70 6.46
C ILE A 14 14.69 -9.47 7.07
N TYR A 15 14.43 -10.59 7.78
CA TYR A 15 15.46 -11.44 8.35
C TYR A 15 16.49 -11.89 7.31
N GLN A 16 16.04 -12.42 6.17
CA GLN A 16 16.94 -12.88 5.10
C GLN A 16 17.80 -11.77 4.49
N ASN A 17 17.37 -10.51 4.63
CA ASN A 17 18.09 -9.33 4.14
C ASN A 17 18.84 -8.57 5.25
N MET A 18 18.84 -9.05 6.50
CA MET A 18 19.47 -8.39 7.63
C MET A 18 20.94 -8.05 7.41
N ALA A 19 21.71 -8.96 6.78
CA ALA A 19 23.13 -8.74 6.50
C ALA A 19 23.35 -7.55 5.55
N PHE A 20 22.45 -7.36 4.58
CA PHE A 20 22.48 -6.21 3.69
C PHE A 20 22.12 -4.91 4.42
N ILE A 21 21.04 -4.92 5.20
CA ILE A 21 20.60 -3.75 5.99
C ILE A 21 21.69 -3.32 6.97
N SER A 22 22.31 -4.28 7.66
CA SER A 22 23.37 -4.02 8.66
C SER A 22 24.63 -3.37 8.08
N GLN A 23 24.88 -3.47 6.77
CA GLN A 23 26.02 -2.80 6.12
C GLN A 23 25.90 -1.27 6.20
N TYR A 24 24.68 -0.74 6.28
CA TYR A 24 24.40 0.69 6.39
C TYR A 24 24.37 1.19 7.84
N ASN A 25 24.45 0.28 8.81
CA ASN A 25 24.37 0.59 10.25
C ASN A 25 23.27 1.60 10.59
N PRO A 26 22.01 1.37 10.19
CA PRO A 26 20.93 2.32 10.42
C PRO A 26 20.50 2.35 11.89
N ASP A 27 20.09 3.51 12.39
CA ASP A 27 19.42 3.63 13.68
C ASP A 27 17.97 3.12 13.60
N TYR A 28 17.31 3.41 12.48
CA TYR A 28 15.90 3.11 12.22
C TYR A 28 15.73 2.45 10.87
N VAL A 29 14.70 1.61 10.74
CA VAL A 29 14.29 1.02 9.48
C VAL A 29 12.80 1.30 9.23
N LEU A 30 12.50 1.72 8.02
CA LEU A 30 11.14 1.88 7.51
C LEU A 30 10.77 0.65 6.70
N ILE A 31 9.66 0.01 7.05
CA ILE A 31 9.13 -1.16 6.37
C ILE A 31 7.78 -0.80 5.76
N LEU A 32 7.60 -1.09 4.49
CA LEU A 32 6.42 -0.73 3.71
C LEU A 32 5.81 -1.98 3.07
N SER A 33 4.46 -2.02 3.00
CA SER A 33 3.77 -2.95 2.10
C SER A 33 3.94 -2.53 0.64
N GLY A 34 4.02 -3.51 -0.26
CA GLY A 34 4.24 -3.28 -1.68
C GLY A 34 2.96 -3.05 -2.50
N ASP A 35 1.79 -3.24 -1.91
CA ASP A 35 0.47 -3.25 -2.55
C ASP A 35 -0.52 -2.24 -1.96
N HIS A 36 -0.02 -1.20 -1.31
CA HIS A 36 -0.86 -0.15 -0.73
C HIS A 36 -0.70 1.17 -1.48
N ILE A 37 -1.82 1.87 -1.67
CA ILE A 37 -1.87 3.18 -2.32
C ILE A 37 -2.12 4.26 -1.26
N TYR A 38 -1.15 5.13 -1.06
CA TYR A 38 -1.22 6.27 -0.15
C TYR A 38 -0.07 7.25 -0.44
N LYS A 39 -0.13 8.43 0.16
CA LYS A 39 0.93 9.45 0.07
C LYS A 39 1.20 9.97 1.48
N MET A 40 2.36 9.63 2.04
CA MET A 40 2.74 9.94 3.42
C MET A 40 4.13 10.56 3.47
N ASP A 41 4.32 11.60 4.30
CA ASP A 41 5.66 12.06 4.67
C ASP A 41 6.21 11.18 5.81
N TYR A 42 7.14 10.31 5.46
CA TYR A 42 7.75 9.40 6.45
C TYR A 42 8.63 10.12 7.47
N ASN A 43 9.07 11.37 7.21
CA ASN A 43 9.82 12.14 8.21
C ASN A 43 8.92 12.52 9.40
N ASP A 44 7.65 12.81 9.16
CA ASP A 44 6.70 13.09 10.25
C ASP A 44 6.53 11.87 11.15
N MET A 45 6.38 10.70 10.56
CA MET A 45 6.29 9.43 11.28
C MET A 45 7.61 9.10 12.02
N LEU A 46 8.78 9.36 11.41
CA LEU A 46 10.07 9.16 12.04
C LEU A 46 10.28 10.12 13.23
N ASN A 47 9.92 11.40 13.06
CA ASN A 47 9.98 12.38 14.14
C ASN A 47 9.05 12.00 15.31
N PHE A 48 7.88 11.46 15.00
CA PHE A 48 6.97 10.90 16.01
C PHE A 48 7.64 9.73 16.75
N HIS A 49 8.22 8.76 16.04
CA HIS A 49 8.93 7.61 16.60
C HIS A 49 10.05 8.04 17.58
N ILE A 50 10.88 9.00 17.15
CA ILE A 50 11.99 9.51 17.96
C ILE A 50 11.48 10.23 19.21
N ARG A 51 10.45 11.08 19.09
CA ARG A 51 9.89 11.82 20.24
C ARG A 51 9.31 10.90 21.30
N HIS A 52 8.66 9.81 20.90
CA HIS A 52 8.08 8.83 21.80
C HIS A 52 9.12 7.80 22.30
N LYS A 53 10.36 7.87 21.81
CA LYS A 53 11.41 6.88 22.10
C LYS A 53 10.91 5.46 21.87
N ALA A 54 10.16 5.27 20.80
CA ALA A 54 9.51 4.02 20.48
C ALA A 54 10.51 2.95 20.02
N ASP A 55 10.27 1.70 20.36
CA ASP A 55 10.97 0.55 19.78
C ASP A 55 10.34 0.19 18.42
N ALA A 56 9.02 0.41 18.29
CA ALA A 56 8.29 0.32 17.03
C ALA A 56 7.20 1.39 16.95
N THR A 57 7.01 1.93 15.76
CA THR A 57 5.86 2.80 15.42
C THR A 57 5.11 2.19 14.25
N ILE A 58 3.80 2.07 14.37
CA ILE A 58 2.92 1.48 13.37
C ILE A 58 1.99 2.57 12.87
N ALA A 59 2.00 2.82 11.55
CA ALA A 59 1.02 3.72 10.98
C ALA A 59 -0.36 3.06 11.01
N VAL A 60 -1.34 3.81 11.49
CA VAL A 60 -2.73 3.37 11.59
C VAL A 60 -3.66 4.33 10.89
N ARG A 61 -4.73 3.79 10.33
CA ARG A 61 -5.84 4.53 9.75
C ARG A 61 -7.14 4.12 10.43
N GLU A 62 -7.97 5.07 10.80
CA GLU A 62 -9.34 4.75 11.19
C GLU A 62 -10.14 4.34 9.95
N VAL A 63 -10.70 3.13 10.02
CA VAL A 63 -11.53 2.56 8.96
C VAL A 63 -12.98 2.45 9.42
N PRO A 64 -13.96 2.33 8.50
CA PRO A 64 -15.32 2.00 8.89
C PRO A 64 -15.37 0.74 9.76
N TRP A 65 -16.15 0.75 10.83
CA TRP A 65 -16.25 -0.39 11.76
C TRP A 65 -16.58 -1.72 11.06
N ALA A 66 -17.37 -1.67 9.99
CA ALA A 66 -17.73 -2.84 9.19
C ALA A 66 -16.50 -3.51 8.53
N ASP A 67 -15.45 -2.72 8.24
CA ASP A 67 -14.23 -3.19 7.57
C ASP A 67 -13.12 -3.57 8.56
N ALA A 68 -13.24 -3.19 9.83
CA ALA A 68 -12.18 -3.35 10.82
C ALA A 68 -11.72 -4.81 10.97
N SER A 69 -12.62 -5.78 10.84
CA SER A 69 -12.29 -7.21 10.92
C SER A 69 -11.37 -7.74 9.79
N ARG A 70 -11.13 -6.93 8.76
CA ARG A 70 -10.26 -7.30 7.63
C ARG A 70 -8.78 -7.03 7.91
N PHE A 71 -8.48 -6.21 8.92
CA PHE A 71 -7.15 -5.66 9.20
C PHE A 71 -6.63 -6.09 10.58
N GLY A 72 -5.33 -5.92 10.79
CA GLY A 72 -4.76 -5.89 12.12
C GLY A 72 -5.20 -4.62 12.85
N ILE A 73 -5.81 -4.76 14.02
CA ILE A 73 -6.41 -3.66 14.78
C ILE A 73 -5.57 -3.31 16.00
N MET A 74 -5.31 -2.02 16.17
CA MET A 74 -4.57 -1.47 17.30
C MET A 74 -5.52 -0.87 18.33
N ASN A 75 -5.38 -1.29 19.59
CA ASN A 75 -5.96 -0.63 20.75
C ASN A 75 -4.88 0.24 21.39
N THR A 76 -5.14 1.52 21.59
CA THR A 76 -4.18 2.49 22.11
C THR A 76 -4.67 3.13 23.41
N ASP A 77 -3.75 3.60 24.23
CA ASP A 77 -4.03 4.54 25.31
C ASP A 77 -4.16 5.99 24.78
N ALA A 78 -4.27 6.95 25.72
CA ALA A 78 -4.42 8.37 25.39
C ALA A 78 -3.14 9.03 24.83
N ASP A 79 -1.99 8.39 25.03
CA ASP A 79 -0.68 8.84 24.57
C ASP A 79 -0.22 8.11 23.30
N ASP A 80 -1.18 7.48 22.57
CA ASP A 80 -0.95 6.67 21.37
C ASP A 80 -0.04 5.44 21.58
N ASN A 81 0.21 5.00 22.81
CA ASN A 81 0.87 3.74 23.03
C ASN A 81 -0.06 2.58 22.70
N ILE A 82 0.45 1.60 21.94
CA ILE A 82 -0.29 0.40 21.60
C ILE A 82 -0.32 -0.51 22.83
N ILE A 83 -1.50 -0.77 23.35
CA ILE A 83 -1.72 -1.64 24.52
C ILE A 83 -2.17 -3.04 24.13
N GLU A 84 -2.75 -3.19 22.93
CA GLU A 84 -3.20 -4.47 22.38
C GLU A 84 -3.17 -4.44 20.86
N PHE A 85 -2.83 -5.56 20.26
CA PHE A 85 -2.92 -5.79 18.82
C PHE A 85 -3.76 -7.05 18.57
N GLU A 86 -4.72 -6.94 17.64
CA GLU A 86 -5.60 -8.03 17.27
C GLU A 86 -5.51 -8.26 15.75
N GLU A 87 -5.00 -9.40 15.31
CA GLU A 87 -4.94 -9.75 13.89
C GLU A 87 -6.30 -10.23 13.40
N LYS A 88 -6.95 -9.44 12.54
CA LYS A 88 -8.24 -9.74 11.90
C LYS A 88 -9.31 -10.23 12.88
N PRO A 89 -9.61 -9.46 13.92
CA PRO A 89 -10.54 -9.88 14.98
C PRO A 89 -11.97 -9.97 14.44
N LYS A 90 -12.75 -10.97 14.89
CA LYS A 90 -14.17 -11.08 14.55
C LYS A 90 -15.01 -9.96 15.16
N ASN A 91 -14.62 -9.49 16.34
CA ASN A 91 -15.29 -8.42 17.08
C ASN A 91 -14.22 -7.39 17.50
N PRO A 92 -13.84 -6.46 16.61
CA PRO A 92 -12.79 -5.50 16.90
C PRO A 92 -13.18 -4.55 18.03
N LYS A 93 -12.25 -4.24 18.92
CA LYS A 93 -12.43 -3.28 20.02
C LYS A 93 -12.12 -1.84 19.60
N SER A 94 -11.45 -1.67 18.47
CA SER A 94 -11.07 -0.39 17.87
C SER A 94 -11.23 -0.49 16.35
N ASN A 95 -11.23 0.65 15.66
CA ASN A 95 -11.21 0.74 14.21
C ASN A 95 -9.89 1.33 13.67
N LYS A 96 -8.85 1.40 14.52
CA LYS A 96 -7.49 1.80 14.11
C LYS A 96 -6.81 0.62 13.42
N ALA A 97 -6.92 0.58 12.10
CA ALA A 97 -6.34 -0.47 11.26
C ALA A 97 -4.86 -0.21 10.99
N SER A 98 -4.03 -1.26 11.12
CA SER A 98 -2.64 -1.21 10.69
C SER A 98 -2.55 -1.02 9.19
N MET A 99 -1.76 -0.04 8.76
CA MET A 99 -1.48 0.21 7.35
C MET A 99 -0.37 -0.68 6.77
N GLY A 100 0.26 -1.55 7.57
CA GLY A 100 1.44 -2.29 7.12
C GLY A 100 2.66 -1.40 6.88
N VAL A 101 2.69 -0.23 7.49
CA VAL A 101 3.79 0.74 7.45
C VAL A 101 4.36 0.84 8.84
N TYR A 102 5.65 0.49 8.98
CA TYR A 102 6.31 0.38 10.27
C TYR A 102 7.61 1.16 10.30
N ILE A 103 7.92 1.82 11.42
CA ILE A 103 9.29 2.26 11.75
C ILE A 103 9.73 1.49 12.98
N PHE A 104 10.87 0.85 12.89
CA PHE A 104 11.50 0.15 14.01
C PHE A 104 12.86 0.76 14.35
N THR A 105 13.20 0.81 15.62
CA THR A 105 14.56 0.93 16.08
C THR A 105 15.30 -0.34 15.65
N TRP A 106 16.34 -0.20 14.80
CA TRP A 106 16.94 -1.35 14.10
C TRP A 106 17.50 -2.40 15.04
N GLU A 107 18.24 -1.97 16.06
CA GLU A 107 18.84 -2.91 17.01
C GLU A 107 17.78 -3.76 17.73
N LYS A 108 16.61 -3.17 18.03
CA LYS A 108 15.49 -3.90 18.62
C LYS A 108 14.91 -4.90 17.62
N LEU A 109 14.53 -4.44 16.43
CA LEU A 109 13.94 -5.33 15.43
C LEU A 109 14.86 -6.52 15.13
N ARG A 110 16.15 -6.27 15.00
CA ARG A 110 17.13 -7.32 14.72
C ARG A 110 17.11 -8.45 15.76
N GLN A 111 16.99 -8.12 17.06
CA GLN A 111 16.89 -9.10 18.14
C GLN A 111 15.65 -9.97 17.97
N TYR A 112 14.49 -9.35 17.70
CA TYR A 112 13.23 -10.07 17.52
C TYR A 112 13.22 -10.92 16.26
N LEU A 113 13.79 -10.46 15.15
CA LEU A 113 13.89 -11.23 13.91
C LEU A 113 14.74 -12.51 14.09
N ILE A 114 15.85 -12.41 14.85
CA ILE A 114 16.72 -13.56 15.14
C ILE A 114 15.98 -14.57 16.02
N ALA A 115 15.29 -14.10 17.06
CA ALA A 115 14.53 -14.95 17.96
C ALA A 115 13.36 -15.65 17.25
N ASP A 116 12.64 -14.90 16.42
CA ASP A 116 11.50 -15.39 15.64
C ASP A 116 11.91 -16.47 14.63
N GLU A 117 13.01 -16.29 13.92
CA GLU A 117 13.53 -17.28 12.97
C GLU A 117 13.99 -18.58 13.67
N ALA A 118 14.45 -18.48 14.91
CA ALA A 118 14.82 -19.64 15.72
C ALA A 118 13.60 -20.43 16.23
N ASP A 119 12.44 -19.80 16.34
CA ASP A 119 11.19 -20.44 16.74
C ASP A 119 10.54 -21.19 15.56
N LYS A 120 10.65 -22.52 15.59
CA LYS A 120 10.04 -23.40 14.56
C LYS A 120 8.51 -23.33 14.49
N LYS A 121 7.84 -22.75 15.48
CA LYS A 121 6.38 -22.59 15.50
C LYS A 121 5.93 -21.24 14.93
N SER A 122 6.87 -20.32 14.74
CA SER A 122 6.58 -19.01 14.16
C SER A 122 6.14 -19.12 12.70
N SER A 123 5.19 -18.30 12.32
CA SER A 123 4.82 -18.06 10.91
C SER A 123 5.70 -16.99 10.25
N ASN A 124 6.66 -16.43 10.98
CA ASN A 124 7.58 -15.38 10.54
C ASN A 124 6.85 -14.13 9.99
N ASP A 125 5.83 -13.70 10.71
CA ASP A 125 4.95 -12.61 10.33
C ASP A 125 5.00 -11.46 11.35
N PHE A 126 4.99 -10.20 10.88
CA PHE A 126 5.03 -9.05 11.77
C PHE A 126 3.80 -8.99 12.68
N GLY A 127 2.61 -9.14 12.12
CA GLY A 127 1.36 -9.04 12.86
C GLY A 127 1.10 -10.21 13.81
N LYS A 128 1.48 -11.44 13.40
CA LYS A 128 1.21 -12.65 14.19
C LYS A 128 2.29 -12.96 15.21
N ASN A 129 3.53 -12.56 14.96
CA ASN A 129 4.68 -12.97 15.76
C ASN A 129 5.44 -11.78 16.35
N ILE A 130 6.03 -10.91 15.53
CA ILE A 130 6.94 -9.86 16.00
C ILE A 130 6.23 -8.85 16.92
N ILE A 131 5.14 -8.23 16.47
CA ILE A 131 4.42 -7.20 17.22
C ILE A 131 3.83 -7.77 18.51
N PRO A 132 3.13 -8.91 18.53
CA PRO A 132 2.64 -9.49 19.77
C PRO A 132 3.74 -9.84 20.76
N THR A 133 4.89 -10.35 20.29
CA THR A 133 6.03 -10.67 21.18
C THR A 133 6.63 -9.41 21.77
N MET A 134 6.82 -8.35 20.97
CA MET A 134 7.31 -7.07 21.48
C MET A 134 6.37 -6.46 22.52
N LEU A 135 5.04 -6.57 22.33
CA LEU A 135 4.03 -6.13 23.31
C LEU A 135 4.11 -6.95 24.62
N ALA A 136 4.23 -8.28 24.52
CA ALA A 136 4.37 -9.15 25.67
C ALA A 136 5.63 -8.83 26.49
N ASP A 137 6.71 -8.46 25.82
CA ASP A 137 7.98 -8.05 26.42
C ASP A 137 7.98 -6.58 26.89
N LYS A 138 6.81 -5.90 26.83
CA LYS A 138 6.62 -4.52 27.29
C LYS A 138 7.55 -3.53 26.57
N GLN A 139 7.86 -3.77 25.31
CA GLN A 139 8.54 -2.78 24.49
C GLN A 139 7.61 -1.59 24.21
N VAL A 140 8.18 -0.43 23.88
CA VAL A 140 7.42 0.79 23.59
C VAL A 140 6.96 0.75 22.14
N LEU A 141 5.68 0.44 21.91
CA LEU A 141 5.04 0.45 20.61
C LEU A 141 4.02 1.59 20.54
N CYS A 142 4.11 2.41 19.50
CA CYS A 142 3.21 3.56 19.31
C CYS A 142 2.45 3.47 17.99
N ALA A 143 1.22 3.99 17.98
CA ALA A 143 0.39 4.13 16.80
C ALA A 143 0.52 5.55 16.24
N TYR A 144 0.97 5.67 14.99
CA TYR A 144 1.00 6.94 14.26
C TYR A 144 -0.27 7.06 13.42
N SER A 145 -1.16 7.98 13.79
CA SER A 145 -2.41 8.20 13.07
C SER A 145 -2.17 8.91 11.74
N PHE A 146 -2.66 8.33 10.66
CA PHE A 146 -2.58 8.86 9.30
C PHE A 146 -3.98 9.20 8.78
N ASP A 147 -4.19 10.46 8.37
CA ASP A 147 -5.48 10.96 7.90
C ASP A 147 -5.62 11.02 6.38
N GLY A 148 -4.56 10.71 5.63
CA GLY A 148 -4.55 10.72 4.17
C GLY A 148 -5.36 9.59 3.54
N TYR A 149 -5.53 9.63 2.21
CA TYR A 149 -6.08 8.49 1.48
C TYR A 149 -5.18 7.26 1.65
N TRP A 150 -5.80 6.11 1.89
CA TRP A 150 -5.14 4.82 1.97
C TRP A 150 -6.05 3.72 1.45
N LYS A 151 -5.52 2.86 0.58
CA LYS A 151 -6.20 1.69 0.03
C LYS A 151 -5.24 0.51 -0.06
N ASP A 152 -5.62 -0.61 0.51
CA ASP A 152 -4.99 -1.91 0.30
C ASP A 152 -5.59 -2.51 -0.98
N VAL A 153 -4.76 -2.78 -1.99
CA VAL A 153 -5.19 -3.31 -3.29
C VAL A 153 -4.89 -4.79 -3.46
N GLY A 154 -4.93 -5.54 -2.39
CA GLY A 154 -4.70 -6.99 -2.37
C GLY A 154 -5.78 -7.85 -3.05
N THR A 155 -6.87 -7.26 -3.58
CA THR A 155 -7.92 -7.95 -4.34
C THR A 155 -8.21 -7.21 -5.64
N ILE A 156 -8.78 -7.92 -6.64
CA ILE A 156 -9.19 -7.32 -7.92
C ILE A 156 -10.23 -6.20 -7.68
N GLU A 157 -11.16 -6.43 -6.75
CA GLU A 157 -12.18 -5.44 -6.39
C GLU A 157 -11.56 -4.16 -5.81
N SER A 158 -10.65 -4.28 -4.84
CA SER A 158 -9.97 -3.11 -4.26
C SER A 158 -9.05 -2.40 -5.26
N LEU A 159 -8.45 -3.13 -6.22
CA LEU A 159 -7.71 -2.52 -7.32
C LEU A 159 -8.64 -1.72 -8.25
N TRP A 160 -9.80 -2.27 -8.59
CA TRP A 160 -10.84 -1.58 -9.35
C TRP A 160 -11.28 -0.30 -8.62
N GLU A 161 -11.71 -0.43 -7.37
CA GLU A 161 -12.13 0.72 -6.57
C GLU A 161 -11.05 1.80 -6.48
N ALA A 162 -9.79 1.43 -6.24
CA ALA A 162 -8.69 2.39 -6.14
C ALA A 162 -8.48 3.18 -7.44
N ASN A 163 -8.68 2.56 -8.59
CA ASN A 163 -8.63 3.26 -9.88
C ASN A 163 -9.85 4.16 -10.09
N MET A 164 -11.04 3.70 -9.73
CA MET A 164 -12.27 4.50 -9.83
C MET A 164 -12.27 5.69 -8.86
N ASP A 165 -11.68 5.54 -7.68
CA ASP A 165 -11.47 6.64 -6.73
C ASP A 165 -10.72 7.82 -7.37
N LEU A 166 -9.82 7.56 -8.33
CA LEU A 166 -9.10 8.61 -9.07
C LEU A 166 -9.97 9.41 -10.04
N LEU A 167 -11.15 8.90 -10.39
CA LEU A 167 -12.14 9.62 -11.21
C LEU A 167 -13.10 10.46 -10.36
N SER A 168 -13.05 10.34 -9.05
CA SER A 168 -13.94 11.08 -8.16
C SER A 168 -13.58 12.58 -8.05
N THR A 169 -14.57 13.40 -7.69
CA THR A 169 -14.37 14.84 -7.49
C THR A 169 -14.81 15.24 -6.07
N PRO A 170 -13.88 15.71 -5.20
CA PRO A 170 -12.45 15.88 -5.46
C PRO A 170 -11.69 14.54 -5.53
N MET A 171 -10.61 14.50 -6.31
CA MET A 171 -9.73 13.34 -6.37
C MET A 171 -9.05 13.12 -5.00
N PRO A 172 -9.09 11.91 -4.43
CA PRO A 172 -8.59 11.67 -3.07
C PRO A 172 -7.05 11.72 -2.96
N ILE A 173 -6.34 11.46 -4.06
CA ILE A 173 -4.89 11.67 -4.20
C ILE A 173 -4.66 12.59 -5.40
N ASP A 174 -4.01 13.75 -5.17
CA ASP A 174 -3.62 14.63 -6.26
C ASP A 174 -2.43 14.06 -7.02
N LEU A 175 -2.69 13.49 -8.20
CA LEU A 175 -1.66 12.98 -9.11
C LEU A 175 -0.87 14.12 -9.81
N HIS A 176 -1.39 15.34 -9.80
CA HIS A 176 -0.82 16.51 -10.48
C HIS A 176 -0.04 17.45 -9.54
N ASP A 177 0.11 17.07 -8.26
CA ASP A 177 0.86 17.85 -7.27
C ASP A 177 2.31 18.02 -7.70
N LYS A 178 2.67 19.24 -8.10
CA LYS A 178 4.02 19.59 -8.56
C LYS A 178 5.03 19.68 -7.41
N LYS A 179 4.57 19.88 -6.18
CA LYS A 179 5.44 20.03 -5.00
C LYS A 179 5.82 18.66 -4.42
N TRP A 180 4.96 17.69 -4.57
CA TRP A 180 5.16 16.34 -4.06
C TRP A 180 4.82 15.31 -5.14
N ARG A 181 5.72 15.16 -6.10
CA ARG A 181 5.54 14.29 -7.26
C ARG A 181 5.60 12.82 -6.86
N ILE A 182 4.77 12.02 -7.51
CA ILE A 182 4.85 10.57 -7.47
C ILE A 182 5.83 10.14 -8.57
N TYR A 183 6.87 9.39 -8.20
CA TYR A 183 7.87 8.87 -9.13
C TYR A 183 7.52 7.43 -9.47
N ALA A 184 7.40 7.14 -10.76
CA ALA A 184 7.15 5.81 -11.28
C ALA A 184 8.05 5.53 -12.48
N ARG A 185 8.05 4.28 -12.97
CA ARG A 185 8.68 3.96 -14.24
C ARG A 185 8.01 4.78 -15.34
N ASN A 186 8.80 5.55 -16.07
CA ASN A 186 8.34 6.24 -17.27
C ASN A 186 8.56 5.32 -18.47
N PRO A 187 7.51 4.85 -19.18
CA PRO A 187 7.64 4.02 -20.37
C PRO A 187 8.21 4.78 -21.57
N GLY A 188 8.27 6.13 -21.54
CA GLY A 188 8.82 6.96 -22.60
C GLY A 188 7.99 6.89 -23.89
N MET A 189 6.69 6.71 -23.79
CA MET A 189 5.77 6.64 -24.92
C MET A 189 5.43 8.04 -25.46
N ALA A 190 4.86 8.08 -26.69
CA ALA A 190 4.31 9.29 -27.26
C ALA A 190 3.11 9.80 -26.42
N PRO A 191 2.73 11.08 -26.54
CA PRO A 191 1.47 11.56 -25.99
C PRO A 191 0.30 10.70 -26.49
N HIS A 192 -0.76 10.57 -25.67
CA HIS A 192 -1.96 9.89 -26.11
C HIS A 192 -2.61 10.63 -27.29
N TYR A 193 -3.26 9.88 -28.17
CA TYR A 193 -3.97 10.39 -29.34
C TYR A 193 -5.46 10.08 -29.24
N ILE A 194 -6.30 11.11 -29.41
CA ILE A 194 -7.76 10.98 -29.49
C ILE A 194 -8.16 11.31 -30.93
N ALA A 195 -8.68 10.33 -31.65
CA ALA A 195 -9.04 10.46 -33.04
C ALA A 195 -10.30 11.33 -33.25
N LYS A 196 -10.43 11.93 -34.44
CA LYS A 196 -11.64 12.66 -34.83
C LYS A 196 -12.83 11.71 -34.81
N GLY A 197 -13.84 12.02 -34.00
CA GLY A 197 -15.05 11.19 -33.85
C GLY A 197 -15.01 10.23 -32.67
N ALA A 198 -13.86 10.04 -32.04
CA ALA A 198 -13.77 9.36 -30.75
C ALA A 198 -14.41 10.18 -29.63
N THR A 199 -14.91 9.51 -28.61
CA THR A 199 -15.49 10.14 -27.42
C THR A 199 -14.74 9.69 -26.18
N VAL A 200 -14.32 10.64 -25.34
CA VAL A 200 -13.72 10.36 -24.03
C VAL A 200 -14.45 11.18 -22.99
N ASN A 201 -14.97 10.52 -21.96
CA ASN A 201 -15.72 11.15 -20.89
C ASN A 201 -15.29 10.56 -19.55
N ASP A 202 -15.16 11.43 -18.52
CA ASP A 202 -14.86 11.05 -17.12
C ASP A 202 -13.81 9.92 -17.00
N SER A 203 -12.63 10.10 -17.61
CA SER A 203 -11.65 9.02 -17.77
C SER A 203 -10.22 9.52 -17.62
N LEU A 204 -9.33 8.67 -17.11
CA LEU A 204 -7.89 8.88 -17.09
C LEU A 204 -7.25 8.13 -18.27
N ILE A 205 -6.55 8.88 -19.13
CA ILE A 205 -5.84 8.34 -20.30
C ILE A 205 -4.36 8.62 -20.12
N THR A 206 -3.54 7.57 -20.06
CA THR A 206 -2.09 7.72 -19.89
C THR A 206 -1.37 7.82 -21.24
N GLU A 207 -0.04 8.00 -21.22
CA GLU A 207 0.76 8.16 -22.43
C GLU A 207 0.71 6.94 -23.35
N GLY A 208 0.90 7.16 -24.65
CA GLY A 208 0.92 6.12 -25.67
C GLY A 208 -0.44 5.53 -26.04
N CYS A 209 -1.53 5.97 -25.41
CA CYS A 209 -2.86 5.48 -25.78
C CYS A 209 -3.31 6.05 -27.10
N GLU A 210 -4.01 5.23 -27.90
CA GLU A 210 -4.69 5.62 -29.14
C GLU A 210 -6.18 5.30 -29.02
N VAL A 211 -7.05 6.33 -29.07
CA VAL A 211 -8.49 6.17 -28.90
C VAL A 211 -9.21 6.56 -30.20
N TYR A 212 -9.83 5.60 -30.85
CA TYR A 212 -10.66 5.77 -32.03
C TYR A 212 -12.15 5.52 -31.74
N GLY A 213 -12.47 4.87 -30.61
CA GLY A 213 -13.82 4.53 -30.15
C GLY A 213 -14.34 5.42 -29.04
N THR A 214 -15.14 4.85 -28.17
CA THR A 214 -15.73 5.52 -26.98
C THR A 214 -15.09 5.01 -25.70
N VAL A 215 -14.67 5.92 -24.83
CA VAL A 215 -14.13 5.64 -23.49
C VAL A 215 -14.94 6.47 -22.49
N ASP A 216 -15.61 5.81 -21.57
CA ASP A 216 -16.44 6.43 -20.55
C ASP A 216 -16.11 5.83 -19.18
N HIS A 217 -15.98 6.68 -18.17
CA HIS A 217 -15.71 6.29 -16.78
C HIS A 217 -14.65 5.18 -16.65
N SER A 218 -13.47 5.42 -17.21
CA SER A 218 -12.44 4.41 -17.43
C SER A 218 -11.04 4.90 -17.06
N VAL A 219 -10.14 3.95 -16.80
CA VAL A 219 -8.70 4.20 -16.65
C VAL A 219 -7.96 3.37 -17.69
N LEU A 220 -7.30 4.04 -18.64
CA LEU A 220 -6.47 3.38 -19.63
C LEU A 220 -4.99 3.51 -19.25
N PHE A 221 -4.32 2.37 -19.06
CA PHE A 221 -2.89 2.32 -18.80
C PHE A 221 -2.09 2.54 -20.07
N ALA A 222 -0.77 2.70 -19.95
CA ALA A 222 0.07 3.13 -21.05
C ALA A 222 -0.03 2.21 -22.29
N GLY A 223 -0.09 2.82 -23.47
CA GLY A 223 -0.08 2.10 -24.75
C GLY A 223 -1.38 1.37 -25.12
N VAL A 224 -2.49 1.65 -24.45
CA VAL A 224 -3.79 1.04 -24.80
C VAL A 224 -4.29 1.60 -26.13
N THR A 225 -4.80 0.71 -27.00
CA THR A 225 -5.50 1.07 -28.24
C THR A 225 -6.98 0.71 -28.12
N VAL A 226 -7.86 1.68 -28.37
CA VAL A 226 -9.32 1.49 -28.47
C VAL A 226 -9.73 1.73 -29.92
N GLU A 227 -10.05 0.65 -30.63
CA GLU A 227 -10.37 0.71 -32.07
C GLU A 227 -11.73 1.33 -32.33
N GLU A 228 -11.99 1.65 -33.61
CA GLU A 228 -13.21 2.31 -34.07
C GLU A 228 -14.47 1.48 -33.75
N GLY A 229 -15.48 2.14 -33.18
CA GLY A 229 -16.72 1.50 -32.75
C GLY A 229 -16.62 0.70 -31.45
N ALA A 230 -15.42 0.56 -30.84
CA ALA A 230 -15.30 -0.03 -29.54
C ALA A 230 -15.84 0.89 -28.42
N ASN A 231 -16.39 0.31 -27.38
CA ASN A 231 -16.89 1.02 -26.19
C ASN A 231 -16.24 0.45 -24.94
N VAL A 232 -15.61 1.31 -24.15
CA VAL A 232 -14.89 0.94 -22.95
C VAL A 232 -15.46 1.65 -21.74
N ARG A 233 -15.80 0.88 -20.70
CA ARG A 233 -16.16 1.35 -19.37
C ARG A 233 -15.45 0.46 -18.32
N ALA A 234 -14.15 0.58 -18.23
CA ALA A 234 -13.29 -0.35 -17.52
C ALA A 234 -11.91 0.23 -17.15
N ILE A 235 -11.15 -0.54 -16.38
CA ILE A 235 -9.71 -0.40 -16.28
C ILE A 235 -9.08 -1.29 -17.34
N VAL A 236 -8.23 -0.71 -18.19
CA VAL A 236 -7.57 -1.44 -19.28
C VAL A 236 -6.06 -1.42 -19.03
N ALA A 237 -5.47 -2.62 -18.91
CA ALA A 237 -4.05 -2.80 -18.61
C ALA A 237 -3.14 -2.39 -19.79
N GLU A 238 -1.84 -2.21 -19.48
CA GLU A 238 -0.82 -1.74 -20.43
C GLU A 238 -0.80 -2.52 -21.74
N ASN A 239 -0.67 -1.80 -22.86
CA ASN A 239 -0.53 -2.33 -24.21
C ASN A 239 -1.71 -3.22 -24.71
N ALA A 240 -2.85 -3.19 -24.03
CA ALA A 240 -4.03 -3.92 -24.48
C ALA A 240 -4.66 -3.24 -25.69
N VAL A 241 -5.28 -4.05 -26.56
CA VAL A 241 -6.05 -3.60 -27.72
C VAL A 241 -7.51 -4.00 -27.53
N VAL A 242 -8.40 -3.02 -27.50
CA VAL A 242 -9.85 -3.25 -27.52
C VAL A 242 -10.30 -3.19 -28.98
N GLY A 243 -10.62 -4.36 -29.54
CA GLY A 243 -10.92 -4.52 -30.95
C GLY A 243 -12.19 -3.79 -31.40
N ALA A 244 -12.28 -3.51 -32.71
CA ALA A 244 -13.37 -2.77 -33.30
C ALA A 244 -14.76 -3.36 -32.98
N GLY A 245 -15.70 -2.50 -32.60
CA GLY A 245 -17.07 -2.89 -32.28
C GLY A 245 -17.22 -3.67 -30.97
N THR A 246 -16.17 -3.83 -30.18
CA THR A 246 -16.20 -4.58 -28.89
C THR A 246 -16.75 -3.68 -27.78
N PHE A 247 -17.51 -4.26 -26.87
CA PHE A 247 -17.86 -3.64 -25.59
C PHE A 247 -17.06 -4.29 -24.47
N VAL A 248 -16.39 -3.48 -23.65
CA VAL A 248 -15.65 -3.91 -22.45
C VAL A 248 -16.12 -3.09 -21.26
N GLY A 249 -16.65 -3.76 -20.25
CA GLY A 249 -17.10 -3.12 -19.01
C GLY A 249 -18.50 -3.54 -18.57
N GLU A 250 -19.05 -2.78 -17.60
CA GLU A 250 -20.42 -2.92 -17.07
C GLU A 250 -21.41 -1.98 -17.77
#